data_7294bba9691517face9066f5e5f573b7
#
_entry.id   7294bba9691517face9066f5e5f573b7
#
_cell.length_a   1.000
_cell.length_b   1.000
_cell.length_c   1.000
_cell.angle_alpha   90.00
_cell.angle_beta   90.00
_cell.angle_gamma   90.00
#
_symmetry.space_group_name_H-M   'P 1'
#
loop_
_entity.id
_entity.type
_entity.pdbx_description
1 polymer ?
#
loop_
_entity_poly.entity_id
_entity_poly.type
_entity_poly.pdbx_seq_one_letter_code
_entity_poly.pdbx_strand_id
1 'polypeptide(L)'
;MKILLWNCNNGISQPKQIDCFNSFECDLAIIPEIKEHNIEKLNPNSSVWVTNNFENKSPKGLGILAFNNFSLEELPRDEDMEIFIPLKVKSEKLEFTILAVWNFYWACKQGRFKNVKGEDCLEWSAIRHYKSILKDPSIVVGDWNFGPTFSQEAFVKMVNMFEEIGLKSIYHKYNKLPITETKNFTYKSPMKTYHHLDHMFGTKYFLDNITNFFVGDINETVLSDHSPLLLEI
;
A
#
# COMPACT_ATOMS: atom_id res chain seq x y z
N MET A 1 -5.93 9.37 -13.68
CA MET A 1 -6.21 8.96 -12.28
C MET A 1 -4.90 8.98 -11.50
N LYS A 2 -4.95 9.49 -10.25
CA LYS A 2 -3.80 9.56 -9.35
C LYS A 2 -4.03 8.66 -8.13
N ILE A 3 -3.11 7.75 -7.85
CA ILE A 3 -3.14 6.85 -6.68
C ILE A 3 -1.96 7.16 -5.78
N LEU A 4 -2.24 7.58 -4.55
CA LEU A 4 -1.24 7.89 -3.53
C LEU A 4 -1.10 6.70 -2.55
N LEU A 5 0.12 6.33 -2.24
CA LEU A 5 0.49 5.50 -1.10
C LEU A 5 1.39 6.32 -0.18
N TRP A 6 0.99 6.50 1.08
CA TRP A 6 1.82 7.21 2.04
C TRP A 6 1.56 6.74 3.48
N ASN A 7 2.49 6.01 4.04
CA ASN A 7 2.51 5.76 5.48
C ASN A 7 2.93 7.06 6.19
N CYS A 8 2.00 7.67 6.92
CA CYS A 8 2.18 9.00 7.53
C CYS A 8 2.60 8.94 9.00
N ASN A 9 3.09 7.82 9.50
CA ASN A 9 3.53 7.61 10.88
C ASN A 9 2.61 8.28 11.93
N ASN A 10 1.60 7.56 12.41
CA ASN A 10 0.49 8.07 13.26
C ASN A 10 -0.59 8.89 12.55
N GLY A 11 -0.61 8.83 11.23
CA GLY A 11 -1.65 9.43 10.42
C GLY A 11 -1.51 10.95 10.24
N ILE A 12 -2.32 11.47 9.34
CA ILE A 12 -2.36 12.88 8.97
C ILE A 12 -3.10 13.65 10.06
N SER A 13 -2.37 14.18 11.03
CA SER A 13 -2.94 14.84 12.21
C SER A 13 -2.66 16.35 12.25
N GLN A 14 -1.58 16.80 11.63
CA GLN A 14 -1.13 18.18 11.68
C GLN A 14 -1.45 18.95 10.39
N PRO A 15 -1.72 20.25 10.46
CA PRO A 15 -2.03 21.07 9.27
C PRO A 15 -1.04 20.87 8.12
N LYS A 16 0.27 20.90 8.39
CA LYS A 16 1.30 20.69 7.36
C LYS A 16 1.23 19.35 6.66
N GLN A 17 0.82 18.28 7.38
CA GLN A 17 0.60 16.96 6.76
C GLN A 17 -0.63 16.99 5.85
N ILE A 18 -1.70 17.66 6.28
CA ILE A 18 -2.93 17.83 5.50
C ILE A 18 -2.63 18.65 4.23
N ASP A 19 -1.91 19.76 4.36
CA ASP A 19 -1.53 20.60 3.22
C ASP A 19 -0.68 19.81 2.22
N CYS A 20 0.30 19.05 2.70
CA CYS A 20 1.12 18.17 1.87
C CYS A 20 0.28 17.09 1.18
N PHE A 21 -0.62 16.42 1.91
CA PHE A 21 -1.54 15.44 1.34
C PHE A 21 -2.40 16.06 0.23
N ASN A 22 -3.01 17.21 0.50
CA ASN A 22 -3.90 17.88 -0.46
C ASN A 22 -3.15 18.31 -1.73
N SER A 23 -1.85 18.61 -1.63
CA SER A 23 -1.04 19.00 -2.79
C SER A 23 -0.85 17.88 -3.83
N PHE A 24 -1.08 16.62 -3.47
CA PHE A 24 -1.03 15.51 -4.42
C PHE A 24 -2.27 15.45 -5.33
N GLU A 25 -3.40 16.03 -4.91
CA GLU A 25 -4.67 16.02 -5.68
C GLU A 25 -5.01 14.61 -6.16
N CYS A 26 -4.89 13.62 -5.27
CA CYS A 26 -5.10 12.23 -5.61
C CYS A 26 -6.58 11.86 -5.71
N ASP A 27 -6.89 10.88 -6.58
CA ASP A 27 -8.22 10.29 -6.70
C ASP A 27 -8.44 9.16 -5.69
N LEU A 28 -7.34 8.46 -5.36
CA LEU A 28 -7.30 7.40 -4.36
C LEU A 28 -6.09 7.57 -3.46
N ALA A 29 -6.26 7.29 -2.18
CA ALA A 29 -5.16 7.26 -1.22
C ALA A 29 -5.19 5.99 -0.38
N ILE A 30 -4.05 5.33 -0.27
CA ILE A 30 -3.80 4.21 0.63
C ILE A 30 -2.87 4.71 1.72
N ILE A 31 -3.35 4.73 2.96
CA ILE A 31 -2.65 5.39 4.07
C ILE A 31 -2.48 4.40 5.23
N PRO A 32 -1.38 3.65 5.26
CA PRO A 32 -0.99 2.89 6.44
C PRO A 32 -0.78 3.81 7.65
N GLU A 33 -1.04 3.29 8.84
CA GLU A 33 -0.90 3.96 10.14
C GLU A 33 -1.81 5.17 10.38
N ILE A 34 -2.84 5.38 9.56
CA ILE A 34 -3.79 6.46 9.81
C ILE A 34 -4.72 6.10 10.98
N LYS A 35 -5.05 7.11 11.79
CA LYS A 35 -6.09 7.01 12.82
C LYS A 35 -7.45 7.34 12.20
N GLU A 36 -8.48 6.58 12.57
CA GLU A 36 -9.83 6.72 11.99
C GLU A 36 -10.33 8.18 12.00
N HIS A 37 -10.24 8.86 13.15
CA HIS A 37 -10.70 10.25 13.31
C HIS A 37 -9.93 11.29 12.46
N ASN A 38 -8.80 10.92 11.85
CA ASN A 38 -8.08 11.80 10.93
C ASN A 38 -8.57 11.69 9.49
N ILE A 39 -9.32 10.64 9.15
CA ILE A 39 -9.88 10.45 7.80
C ILE A 39 -10.83 11.58 7.46
N GLU A 40 -11.69 11.98 8.40
CA GLU A 40 -12.68 13.06 8.19
C GLU A 40 -12.02 14.40 7.80
N LYS A 41 -10.78 14.65 8.29
CA LYS A 41 -10.03 15.87 7.97
C LYS A 41 -9.61 15.96 6.50
N LEU A 42 -9.59 14.82 5.80
CA LEU A 42 -9.21 14.73 4.39
C LEU A 42 -10.42 14.80 3.46
N ASN A 43 -11.65 14.77 4.02
CA ASN A 43 -12.91 14.90 3.31
C ASN A 43 -13.06 13.97 2.09
N PRO A 44 -12.86 12.65 2.22
CA PRO A 44 -13.07 11.71 1.12
C PRO A 44 -14.55 11.53 0.80
N ASN A 45 -14.89 11.20 -0.46
CA ASN A 45 -16.25 10.83 -0.86
C ASN A 45 -16.64 9.44 -0.32
N SER A 46 -15.67 8.56 -0.21
CA SER A 46 -15.81 7.18 0.28
C SER A 46 -14.53 6.76 0.98
N SER A 47 -14.64 6.04 2.08
CA SER A 47 -13.48 5.53 2.81
C SER A 47 -13.74 4.18 3.44
N VAL A 48 -12.70 3.38 3.55
CA VAL A 48 -12.65 2.14 4.34
C VAL A 48 -11.46 2.25 5.28
N TRP A 49 -11.67 1.88 6.54
CA TRP A 49 -10.62 1.87 7.54
C TRP A 49 -10.68 0.57 8.34
N VAL A 50 -9.53 -0.06 8.50
CA VAL A 50 -9.39 -1.30 9.25
C VAL A 50 -8.23 -1.17 10.23
N THR A 51 -8.52 -1.43 11.50
CA THR A 51 -7.51 -1.46 12.54
C THR A 51 -6.84 -2.81 12.62
N ASN A 52 -5.64 -2.83 13.11
CA ASN A 52 -4.90 -4.04 13.42
C ASN A 52 -5.17 -4.59 14.82
N ASN A 53 -6.18 -4.20 15.53
CA ASN A 53 -6.59 -4.66 16.88
C ASN A 53 -5.46 -4.85 17.93
N PHE A 54 -4.24 -4.42 17.64
CA PHE A 54 -3.07 -4.78 18.45
C PHE A 54 -2.90 -3.94 19.71
N GLU A 55 -3.47 -2.74 19.78
CA GLU A 55 -3.31 -1.87 20.96
C GLU A 55 -4.54 -0.99 21.24
N ASN A 56 -5.04 -1.10 22.45
CA ASN A 56 -6.35 -0.60 22.89
C ASN A 56 -6.49 0.91 23.14
N LYS A 57 -5.53 1.77 22.83
CA LYS A 57 -5.62 3.17 23.31
C LYS A 57 -5.67 4.27 22.24
N SER A 58 -5.35 3.99 21.03
CA SER A 58 -5.50 4.88 19.86
C SER A 58 -5.09 4.09 18.62
N PRO A 59 -5.94 3.17 18.16
CA PRO A 59 -5.54 2.24 17.15
C PRO A 59 -5.18 2.99 15.87
N LYS A 60 -4.06 2.62 15.30
CA LYS A 60 -3.71 2.91 13.92
C LYS A 60 -4.37 1.88 13.04
N GLY A 61 -4.64 2.22 11.81
CA GLY A 61 -5.22 1.31 10.83
C GLY A 61 -4.69 1.57 9.44
N LEU A 62 -5.18 0.78 8.52
CA LEU A 62 -5.03 1.00 7.08
C LEU A 62 -6.28 1.74 6.58
N GLY A 63 -6.09 2.97 6.11
CA GLY A 63 -7.14 3.76 5.47
C GLY A 63 -7.04 3.69 3.97
N ILE A 64 -8.16 3.48 3.29
CA ILE A 64 -8.30 3.60 1.84
C ILE A 64 -9.36 4.66 1.60
N LEU A 65 -8.99 5.72 0.88
CA LEU A 65 -9.83 6.89 0.66
C LEU A 65 -10.03 7.10 -0.83
N ALA A 66 -11.25 7.41 -1.23
CA ALA A 66 -11.60 7.78 -2.59
C ALA A 66 -12.15 9.21 -2.65
N PHE A 67 -11.74 9.94 -3.66
CA PHE A 67 -12.07 11.34 -3.91
C PHE A 67 -12.70 11.49 -5.30
N ASN A 68 -13.16 12.71 -5.60
CA ASN A 68 -13.72 13.07 -6.90
C ASN A 68 -14.92 12.18 -7.27
N ASN A 69 -14.86 11.48 -8.40
CA ASN A 69 -15.92 10.60 -8.89
C ASN A 69 -15.66 9.11 -8.59
N PHE A 70 -14.72 8.81 -7.70
CA PHE A 70 -14.42 7.42 -7.30
C PHE A 70 -15.19 7.03 -6.03
N SER A 71 -15.56 5.77 -5.95
CA SER A 71 -16.18 5.14 -4.78
C SER A 71 -15.54 3.78 -4.49
N LEU A 72 -15.68 3.33 -3.25
CA LEU A 72 -15.15 2.07 -2.74
C LEU A 72 -16.31 1.13 -2.39
N GLU A 73 -16.17 -0.14 -2.78
CA GLU A 73 -17.05 -1.23 -2.37
C GLU A 73 -16.18 -2.34 -1.77
N GLU A 74 -16.48 -2.73 -0.53
CA GLU A 74 -15.73 -3.80 0.14
C GLU A 74 -16.02 -5.15 -0.53
N LEU A 75 -14.95 -5.90 -0.81
CA LEU A 75 -15.03 -7.30 -1.22
C LEU A 75 -14.90 -8.22 0.01
N PRO A 76 -15.39 -9.47 -0.09
CA PRO A 76 -15.22 -10.43 0.99
C PRO A 76 -13.75 -10.53 1.42
N ARG A 77 -13.50 -10.33 2.70
CA ARG A 77 -12.16 -10.45 3.28
C ARG A 77 -12.09 -11.56 4.30
N ASP A 78 -10.90 -12.10 4.46
CA ASP A 78 -10.57 -13.02 5.53
C ASP A 78 -10.18 -12.21 6.78
N GLU A 79 -10.92 -12.37 7.87
CA GLU A 79 -10.69 -11.63 9.13
C GLU A 79 -9.32 -11.91 9.76
N ASP A 80 -8.74 -13.09 9.50
CA ASP A 80 -7.38 -13.40 9.93
C ASP A 80 -6.31 -12.62 9.13
N MET A 81 -6.70 -11.96 8.03
CA MET A 81 -5.83 -11.15 7.17
C MET A 81 -6.18 -9.65 7.29
N GLU A 82 -6.32 -9.15 8.51
CA GLU A 82 -6.79 -7.79 8.84
C GLU A 82 -6.12 -6.67 8.07
N ILE A 83 -4.85 -6.84 7.72
CA ILE A 83 -4.01 -5.84 7.05
C ILE A 83 -4.01 -5.95 5.52
N PHE A 84 -4.82 -6.84 4.95
CA PHE A 84 -5.01 -7.03 3.52
C PHE A 84 -6.48 -6.74 3.19
N ILE A 85 -6.75 -5.59 2.59
CA ILE A 85 -8.13 -5.12 2.35
C ILE A 85 -8.42 -5.16 0.86
N PRO A 86 -9.22 -6.14 0.39
CA PRO A 86 -9.66 -6.18 -0.99
C PRO A 86 -10.87 -5.26 -1.19
N LEU A 87 -10.81 -4.40 -2.21
CA LEU A 87 -11.85 -3.46 -2.56
C LEU A 87 -12.09 -3.46 -4.06
N LYS A 88 -13.32 -3.16 -4.46
CA LYS A 88 -13.68 -2.73 -5.79
C LYS A 88 -13.69 -1.20 -5.81
N VAL A 89 -12.95 -0.61 -6.72
CA VAL A 89 -12.97 0.83 -6.99
C VAL A 89 -13.82 1.09 -8.22
N LYS A 90 -14.73 2.04 -8.14
CA LYS A 90 -15.67 2.37 -9.22
C LYS A 90 -15.67 3.86 -9.53
N SER A 91 -15.73 4.16 -10.81
CA SER A 91 -16.08 5.47 -11.35
C SER A 91 -17.01 5.26 -12.56
N GLU A 92 -17.51 6.35 -13.18
CA GLU A 92 -18.32 6.24 -14.39
C GLU A 92 -17.62 5.51 -15.55
N LYS A 93 -16.28 5.57 -15.62
CA LYS A 93 -15.51 5.09 -16.78
C LYS A 93 -14.61 3.90 -16.47
N LEU A 94 -14.39 3.59 -15.20
CA LEU A 94 -13.41 2.59 -14.80
C LEU A 94 -13.88 1.85 -13.55
N GLU A 95 -13.76 0.53 -13.61
CA GLU A 95 -13.90 -0.36 -12.45
C GLU A 95 -12.67 -1.25 -12.36
N PHE A 96 -12.08 -1.39 -11.17
CA PHE A 96 -10.93 -2.26 -10.94
C PHE A 96 -10.87 -2.76 -9.50
N THR A 97 -10.05 -3.77 -9.27
CA THR A 97 -9.81 -4.29 -7.92
C THR A 97 -8.54 -3.70 -7.34
N ILE A 98 -8.60 -3.25 -6.10
CA ILE A 98 -7.42 -2.92 -5.30
C ILE A 98 -7.29 -3.89 -4.13
N LEU A 99 -6.08 -4.38 -3.88
CA LEU A 99 -5.70 -4.99 -2.61
C LEU A 99 -4.78 -4.01 -1.88
N ALA A 100 -5.32 -3.35 -0.86
CA ALA A 100 -4.55 -2.45 -0.02
C ALA A 100 -3.86 -3.24 1.10
N VAL A 101 -2.59 -2.91 1.37
CA VAL A 101 -1.74 -3.70 2.28
C VAL A 101 -1.02 -2.80 3.28
N TRP A 102 -1.01 -3.24 4.53
CA TRP A 102 -0.09 -2.75 5.55
C TRP A 102 0.49 -3.93 6.30
N ASN A 103 1.56 -4.52 5.76
CA ASN A 103 2.15 -5.73 6.29
C ASN A 103 3.08 -5.43 7.46
N PHE A 104 2.71 -5.91 8.63
CA PHE A 104 3.60 -5.91 9.78
C PHE A 104 4.34 -7.23 9.88
N TYR A 105 5.63 -7.19 10.01
CA TYR A 105 6.41 -8.36 10.41
C TYR A 105 5.86 -9.05 11.69
N TRP A 106 5.12 -8.29 12.50
CA TRP A 106 4.48 -8.74 13.74
C TRP A 106 3.15 -9.46 13.51
N ALA A 107 2.49 -9.28 12.39
CA ALA A 107 1.18 -9.87 12.10
C ALA A 107 1.22 -11.40 12.06
N CYS A 108 2.37 -11.97 11.68
CA CYS A 108 2.62 -13.41 11.80
C CYS A 108 2.54 -13.92 13.25
N LYS A 109 2.37 -13.06 14.24
CA LYS A 109 2.28 -13.42 15.65
C LYS A 109 0.85 -13.63 16.15
N GLN A 110 -0.16 -13.37 15.34
CA GLN A 110 -1.56 -13.42 15.74
C GLN A 110 -2.41 -14.40 14.92
N GLY A 111 -3.55 -14.79 15.48
CA GLY A 111 -4.48 -15.69 14.85
C GLY A 111 -3.84 -17.02 14.43
N ARG A 112 -4.32 -17.58 13.31
CA ARG A 112 -3.79 -18.80 12.72
C ARG A 112 -2.38 -18.67 12.16
N PHE A 113 -1.89 -17.44 11.96
CA PHE A 113 -0.55 -17.15 11.43
C PHE A 113 0.48 -16.87 12.53
N LYS A 114 0.08 -16.97 13.80
CA LYS A 114 0.96 -16.73 14.96
C LYS A 114 2.15 -17.70 14.95
N ASN A 115 3.37 -17.13 15.01
CA ASN A 115 4.63 -17.90 15.00
C ASN A 115 4.88 -18.75 13.74
N VAL A 116 4.14 -18.51 12.67
CA VAL A 116 4.33 -19.21 11.38
C VAL A 116 5.47 -18.56 10.60
N LYS A 117 6.24 -19.38 9.89
CA LYS A 117 7.36 -18.97 9.05
C LYS A 117 7.33 -19.71 7.71
N GLY A 118 8.10 -19.23 6.75
CA GLY A 118 8.22 -19.88 5.45
C GLY A 118 6.97 -19.73 4.60
N GLU A 119 6.46 -20.83 4.04
CA GLU A 119 5.32 -20.83 3.12
C GLU A 119 3.97 -20.49 3.78
N ASP A 120 3.92 -20.58 5.10
CA ASP A 120 2.69 -20.30 5.87
C ASP A 120 2.69 -18.90 6.47
N CYS A 121 3.65 -18.04 6.13
CA CYS A 121 3.62 -16.63 6.54
C CYS A 121 2.38 -15.93 5.98
N LEU A 122 1.89 -14.94 6.73
CA LEU A 122 0.66 -14.20 6.43
C LEU A 122 0.65 -13.63 5.01
N GLU A 123 1.75 -12.98 4.61
CA GLU A 123 1.90 -12.35 3.31
C GLU A 123 1.76 -13.33 2.14
N TRP A 124 2.35 -14.52 2.24
CA TRP A 124 2.24 -15.55 1.19
C TRP A 124 0.85 -16.16 1.16
N SER A 125 0.26 -16.37 2.32
CA SER A 125 -1.11 -16.87 2.44
C SER A 125 -2.11 -15.86 1.88
N ALA A 126 -1.93 -14.57 2.12
CA ALA A 126 -2.78 -13.51 1.61
C ALA A 126 -2.69 -13.43 0.07
N ILE A 127 -1.49 -13.46 -0.52
CA ILE A 127 -1.34 -13.46 -1.98
C ILE A 127 -2.05 -14.67 -2.61
N ARG A 128 -1.88 -15.88 -2.03
CA ARG A 128 -2.57 -17.08 -2.51
C ARG A 128 -4.09 -17.00 -2.36
N HIS A 129 -4.56 -16.44 -1.25
CA HIS A 129 -6.00 -16.30 -0.97
C HIS A 129 -6.67 -15.34 -1.95
N TYR A 130 -6.08 -14.16 -2.15
CA TYR A 130 -6.69 -13.11 -2.97
C TYR A 130 -6.39 -13.21 -4.48
N LYS A 131 -5.54 -14.15 -4.93
CA LYS A 131 -5.17 -14.29 -6.35
C LYS A 131 -6.35 -14.37 -7.32
N SER A 132 -7.47 -14.95 -6.91
CA SER A 132 -8.65 -15.15 -7.76
C SER A 132 -9.38 -13.84 -8.10
N ILE A 133 -9.25 -12.82 -7.26
CA ILE A 133 -9.88 -11.50 -7.46
C ILE A 133 -8.92 -10.49 -8.12
N LEU A 134 -7.61 -10.77 -8.13
CA LEU A 134 -6.58 -9.90 -8.71
C LEU A 134 -6.45 -10.11 -10.22
N LYS A 135 -7.58 -9.97 -10.94
CA LYS A 135 -7.65 -10.03 -12.41
C LYS A 135 -7.53 -8.63 -13.00
N ASP A 136 -7.10 -8.54 -14.27
CA ASP A 136 -7.01 -7.25 -14.96
C ASP A 136 -8.40 -6.61 -15.16
N PRO A 137 -8.60 -5.33 -14.79
CA PRO A 137 -7.64 -4.45 -14.15
C PRO A 137 -7.60 -4.61 -12.63
N SER A 138 -6.39 -4.79 -12.08
CA SER A 138 -6.19 -4.77 -10.63
C SER A 138 -4.82 -4.25 -10.22
N ILE A 139 -4.72 -3.75 -8.99
CA ILE A 139 -3.51 -3.20 -8.41
C ILE A 139 -3.39 -3.63 -6.94
N VAL A 140 -2.18 -3.93 -6.50
CA VAL A 140 -1.84 -4.17 -5.10
C VAL A 140 -0.96 -3.03 -4.63
N VAL A 141 -1.34 -2.37 -3.53
CA VAL A 141 -0.70 -1.14 -3.05
C VAL A 141 -0.52 -1.20 -1.54
N GLY A 142 0.69 -0.95 -1.05
CA GLY A 142 0.85 -0.86 0.40
C GLY A 142 2.29 -0.82 0.90
N ASP A 143 2.39 -0.63 2.21
CA ASP A 143 3.61 -0.81 2.97
C ASP A 143 3.78 -2.30 3.29
N TRP A 144 4.80 -2.91 2.71
CA TRP A 144 5.09 -4.34 2.84
C TRP A 144 6.10 -4.66 3.94
N ASN A 145 6.77 -3.63 4.49
CA ASN A 145 7.82 -3.76 5.48
C ASN A 145 8.98 -4.66 5.07
N PHE A 146 9.14 -4.92 3.79
CA PHE A 146 10.33 -5.53 3.16
C PHE A 146 10.47 -5.08 1.70
N GLY A 147 11.67 -5.20 1.15
CA GLY A 147 11.95 -4.70 -0.20
C GLY A 147 13.36 -5.05 -0.68
N PRO A 148 13.82 -4.46 -1.80
CA PRO A 148 15.12 -4.78 -2.39
C PRO A 148 16.30 -4.58 -1.45
N THR A 149 16.17 -3.64 -0.50
CA THR A 149 17.24 -3.25 0.45
C THR A 149 17.04 -3.80 1.85
N PHE A 150 15.93 -4.49 2.09
CA PHE A 150 15.60 -5.10 3.37
C PHE A 150 14.79 -6.38 3.17
N SER A 151 15.33 -7.52 3.60
CA SER A 151 14.74 -8.85 3.34
C SER A 151 14.54 -9.13 1.84
N GLN A 152 15.60 -8.93 1.04
CA GLN A 152 15.55 -9.05 -0.42
C GLN A 152 14.99 -10.39 -0.91
N GLU A 153 15.33 -11.51 -0.25
CA GLU A 153 14.80 -12.84 -0.63
C GLU A 153 13.27 -12.89 -0.53
N ALA A 154 12.69 -12.34 0.56
CA ALA A 154 11.24 -12.24 0.73
C ALA A 154 10.62 -11.34 -0.36
N PHE A 155 11.28 -10.23 -0.68
CA PHE A 155 10.83 -9.33 -1.73
C PHE A 155 10.81 -10.00 -3.10
N VAL A 156 11.89 -10.69 -3.48
CA VAL A 156 11.97 -11.44 -4.75
C VAL A 156 10.90 -12.53 -4.81
N LYS A 157 10.67 -13.25 -3.72
CA LYS A 157 9.60 -14.25 -3.63
C LYS A 157 8.23 -13.62 -3.85
N MET A 158 7.94 -12.48 -3.22
CA MET A 158 6.70 -11.74 -3.43
C MET A 158 6.51 -11.32 -4.88
N VAL A 159 7.55 -10.75 -5.50
CA VAL A 159 7.51 -10.35 -6.92
C VAL A 159 7.16 -11.54 -7.80
N ASN A 160 7.83 -12.69 -7.61
CA ASN A 160 7.57 -13.90 -8.38
C ASN A 160 6.12 -14.38 -8.22
N MET A 161 5.59 -14.39 -6.99
CA MET A 161 4.19 -14.77 -6.73
C MET A 161 3.20 -13.83 -7.43
N PHE A 162 3.49 -12.53 -7.49
CA PHE A 162 2.65 -11.58 -8.23
C PHE A 162 2.80 -11.75 -9.73
N GLU A 163 3.99 -12.00 -10.25
CA GLU A 163 4.22 -12.22 -11.69
C GLU A 163 3.49 -13.47 -12.20
N GLU A 164 3.42 -14.54 -11.38
CA GLU A 164 2.64 -15.75 -11.70
C GLU A 164 1.15 -15.49 -11.94
N ILE A 165 0.62 -14.41 -11.36
CA ILE A 165 -0.80 -14.01 -11.51
C ILE A 165 -0.97 -12.72 -12.35
N GLY A 166 0.07 -12.31 -13.06
CA GLY A 166 0.03 -11.22 -14.03
C GLY A 166 0.22 -9.82 -13.48
N LEU A 167 0.63 -9.65 -12.22
CA LEU A 167 0.99 -8.35 -11.68
C LEU A 167 2.51 -8.14 -11.72
N LYS A 168 2.94 -6.91 -12.01
CA LYS A 168 4.36 -6.54 -11.98
C LYS A 168 4.58 -5.29 -11.15
N SER A 169 5.78 -5.17 -10.59
CA SER A 169 6.17 -3.97 -9.85
C SER A 169 6.16 -2.74 -10.76
N ILE A 170 5.32 -1.77 -10.43
CA ILE A 170 5.17 -0.51 -11.16
C ILE A 170 6.46 0.29 -11.07
N TYR A 171 7.07 0.40 -9.87
CA TYR A 171 8.32 1.10 -9.65
C TYR A 171 9.44 0.59 -10.56
N HIS A 172 9.68 -0.73 -10.58
CA HIS A 172 10.76 -1.32 -11.38
C HIS A 172 10.48 -1.23 -12.87
N LYS A 173 9.22 -1.41 -13.28
CA LYS A 173 8.80 -1.24 -14.69
C LYS A 173 9.02 0.18 -15.17
N TYR A 174 8.57 1.18 -14.42
CA TYR A 174 8.69 2.60 -14.78
C TYR A 174 10.15 3.05 -14.85
N ASN A 175 10.94 2.70 -13.85
CA ASN A 175 12.34 3.09 -13.75
C ASN A 175 13.30 2.23 -14.59
N LYS A 176 12.81 1.16 -15.23
CA LYS A 176 13.61 0.18 -15.99
C LYS A 176 14.75 -0.41 -15.16
N LEU A 177 14.44 -0.82 -13.93
CA LEU A 177 15.40 -1.38 -12.98
C LEU A 177 15.18 -2.89 -12.81
N PRO A 178 16.24 -3.65 -12.52
CA PRO A 178 16.12 -4.99 -11.97
C PRO A 178 15.35 -4.97 -10.64
N ILE A 179 14.60 -6.02 -10.34
CA ILE A 179 13.79 -6.11 -9.10
C ILE A 179 14.61 -6.06 -7.81
N THR A 180 15.90 -6.34 -7.89
CA THR A 180 16.84 -6.31 -6.76
C THR A 180 17.50 -4.96 -6.52
N GLU A 181 17.15 -3.95 -7.32
CA GLU A 181 17.76 -2.61 -7.27
C GLU A 181 16.72 -1.53 -6.93
N THR A 182 17.16 -0.47 -6.31
CA THR A 182 16.36 0.74 -6.08
C THR A 182 17.19 2.01 -6.21
N LYS A 183 16.57 3.08 -6.72
CA LYS A 183 17.14 4.44 -6.77
C LYS A 183 16.58 5.34 -5.67
N ASN A 184 15.41 4.99 -5.15
CA ASN A 184 14.69 5.78 -4.17
C ASN A 184 14.41 4.94 -2.93
N PHE A 185 14.48 5.54 -1.76
CA PHE A 185 14.09 4.91 -0.52
C PHE A 185 12.75 5.49 -0.06
N THR A 186 11.88 4.63 0.46
CA THR A 186 10.56 5.03 0.95
C THR A 186 10.49 5.08 2.47
N TYR A 187 11.48 4.55 3.17
CA TYR A 187 11.55 4.51 4.62
C TYR A 187 12.93 4.90 5.15
N LYS A 188 12.94 5.66 6.24
CA LYS A 188 14.12 6.03 7.00
C LYS A 188 13.97 5.60 8.46
N SER A 189 14.76 4.62 8.88
CA SER A 189 14.72 4.12 10.24
C SER A 189 15.26 5.13 11.27
N PRO A 190 14.93 4.98 12.57
CA PRO A 190 15.53 5.77 13.64
C PRO A 190 17.07 5.68 13.68
N MET A 191 17.63 4.55 13.23
CA MET A 191 19.09 4.34 13.11
C MET A 191 19.68 4.94 11.83
N LYS A 192 18.89 5.69 11.06
CA LYS A 192 19.28 6.33 9.79
C LYS A 192 19.69 5.32 8.70
N THR A 193 19.14 4.11 8.70
CA THR A 193 19.18 3.21 7.56
C THR A 193 18.01 3.53 6.63
N TYR A 194 18.20 3.34 5.33
CA TYR A 194 17.23 3.68 4.30
C TYR A 194 16.78 2.42 3.59
N HIS A 195 15.46 2.27 3.41
CA HIS A 195 14.88 1.10 2.78
C HIS A 195 13.77 1.51 1.80
N HIS A 196 13.46 0.64 0.84
CA HIS A 196 12.32 0.77 -0.06
C HIS A 196 11.31 -0.30 0.35
N LEU A 197 10.30 0.06 1.13
CA LEU A 197 9.36 -0.86 1.79
C LEU A 197 7.92 -0.74 1.25
N ASP A 198 7.63 0.37 0.59
CA ASP A 198 6.32 0.69 0.04
C ASP A 198 6.27 0.33 -1.44
N HIS A 199 5.27 -0.46 -1.86
CA HIS A 199 5.24 -1.02 -3.20
C HIS A 199 3.86 -0.93 -3.85
N MET A 200 3.86 -0.81 -5.19
CA MET A 200 2.69 -0.93 -6.05
C MET A 200 2.94 -1.98 -7.12
N PHE A 201 2.01 -2.95 -7.26
CA PHE A 201 2.04 -3.97 -8.29
C PHE A 201 0.76 -3.87 -9.12
N GLY A 202 0.89 -3.72 -10.43
CA GLY A 202 -0.24 -3.55 -11.34
C GLY A 202 -0.32 -4.67 -12.38
N THR A 203 -1.55 -4.99 -12.79
CA THR A 203 -1.80 -5.81 -13.98
C THR A 203 -1.53 -5.01 -15.26
N LYS A 204 -1.72 -5.65 -16.41
CA LYS A 204 -1.43 -5.07 -17.73
C LYS A 204 -2.08 -3.68 -17.92
N TYR A 205 -3.33 -3.51 -17.50
CA TYR A 205 -4.02 -2.21 -17.61
C TYR A 205 -3.20 -1.09 -16.96
N PHE A 206 -2.79 -1.26 -15.70
CA PHE A 206 -2.00 -0.24 -15.00
C PHE A 206 -0.65 -0.02 -15.66
N LEU A 207 0.05 -1.10 -16.01
CA LEU A 207 1.40 -1.02 -16.61
C LEU A 207 1.45 -0.33 -17.96
N ASP A 208 0.40 -0.47 -18.78
CA ASP A 208 0.33 0.13 -20.10
C ASP A 208 -0.12 1.60 -20.07
N ASN A 209 -0.76 2.03 -18.97
CA ASN A 209 -1.29 3.38 -18.84
C ASN A 209 -0.50 4.27 -17.89
N ILE A 210 0.67 3.84 -17.39
CA ILE A 210 1.53 4.69 -16.54
C ILE A 210 1.94 5.93 -17.31
N THR A 211 1.53 7.10 -16.85
CA THR A 211 1.98 8.39 -17.36
C THR A 211 3.08 8.99 -16.48
N ASN A 212 3.02 8.76 -15.16
CA ASN A 212 4.03 9.18 -14.22
C ASN A 212 4.07 8.27 -12.99
N PHE A 213 5.26 8.13 -12.39
CA PHE A 213 5.45 7.48 -11.10
C PHE A 213 6.47 8.25 -10.27
N PHE A 214 6.01 8.85 -9.20
CA PHE A 214 6.82 9.69 -8.31
C PHE A 214 7.07 8.98 -6.98
N VAL A 215 8.28 9.10 -6.47
CA VAL A 215 8.66 8.73 -5.10
C VAL A 215 9.26 9.96 -4.44
N GLY A 216 8.70 10.40 -3.33
CA GLY A 216 9.19 11.55 -2.56
C GLY A 216 10.63 11.36 -2.08
N ASP A 217 11.37 12.45 -1.93
CA ASP A 217 12.71 12.37 -1.33
C ASP A 217 12.59 12.15 0.19
N ILE A 218 13.09 11.02 0.65
CA ILE A 218 13.05 10.64 2.08
C ILE A 218 13.83 11.60 2.98
N ASN A 219 14.78 12.34 2.45
CA ASN A 219 15.56 13.33 3.20
C ASN A 219 14.81 14.66 3.36
N GLU A 220 13.91 14.97 2.42
CA GLU A 220 13.05 16.15 2.45
C GLU A 220 11.72 15.89 3.14
N THR A 221 11.35 14.63 3.29
CA THR A 221 10.11 14.21 3.96
C THR A 221 10.24 14.35 5.48
N VAL A 222 9.99 15.55 5.98
CA VAL A 222 10.03 15.87 7.43
C VAL A 222 8.72 15.54 8.16
N LEU A 223 7.70 15.09 7.45
CA LEU A 223 6.34 14.89 7.95
C LEU A 223 6.05 13.43 8.33
N SER A 224 6.89 12.51 7.90
CA SER A 224 6.83 11.07 8.17
C SER A 224 8.23 10.46 8.08
N ASP A 225 8.42 9.27 8.60
CA ASP A 225 9.57 8.42 8.35
C ASP A 225 9.44 7.62 7.03
N HIS A 226 8.28 7.73 6.34
CA HIS A 226 8.07 7.23 4.99
C HIS A 226 7.85 8.36 3.99
N SER A 227 8.32 8.16 2.77
CA SER A 227 8.06 9.01 1.61
C SER A 227 6.81 8.60 0.86
N PRO A 228 6.04 9.54 0.30
CA PRO A 228 4.90 9.23 -0.53
C PRO A 228 5.31 8.62 -1.87
N LEU A 229 4.47 7.70 -2.38
CA LEU A 229 4.50 7.22 -3.77
C LEU A 229 3.23 7.70 -4.47
N LEU A 230 3.36 8.27 -5.66
CA LEU A 230 2.24 8.70 -6.49
C LEU A 230 2.31 8.04 -7.86
N LEU A 231 1.29 7.28 -8.20
CA LEU A 231 1.08 6.72 -9.54
C LEU A 231 0.07 7.58 -10.30
N GLU A 232 0.40 7.95 -11.53
CA GLU A 232 -0.52 8.60 -12.45
C GLU A 232 -0.73 7.73 -13.69
N ILE A 233 -2.01 7.49 -14.05
CA ILE A 233 -2.43 6.77 -15.26
C ILE A 233 -3.48 7.56 -16.03
#